data_72ecfd39337112aa35dea7e70b5a1784
#
_entry.id   72ecfd39337112aa35dea7e70b5a1784
#
_cell.length_a   1.000
_cell.length_b   1.000
_cell.length_c   1.000
_cell.angle_alpha   90.00
_cell.angle_beta   90.00
_cell.angle_gamma   90.00
#
_symmetry.space_group_name_H-M   'P 1'
#
loop_
_entity.id
_entity.type
_entity.pdbx_description
1 polymer ?
#
loop_
_entity_poly.entity_id
_entity_poly.type
_entity_poly.pdbx_seq_one_letter_code
_entity_poly.pdbx_strand_id
1 'polypeptide(L)'
;MDGYFPYAPPPQGNYMVDDSGYTGEFASASPEQKIEYPISMKDIGQSVTEGQRFGTLIQTSQNAIKFGTSSMELALGMGGGHEPVGAENYGEEARQALRELAKANQIEFVSTHSPTQIGNLSGFNQQQGNFSEQQRQEGLEEVKKAIRFAGDVAQGGAVVVHTGEYWRD
;
A
#
# COMPACT_ATOMS: atom_id res chain seq x y z
N MET A 1 -32.24 11.28 -13.53
CA MET A 1 -32.32 12.43 -12.60
C MET A 1 -31.04 12.44 -11.81
N ASP A 2 -30.06 13.17 -12.36
CA ASP A 2 -28.72 13.20 -11.79
C ASP A 2 -28.71 14.21 -10.65
N GLY A 3 -28.70 13.68 -9.44
CA GLY A 3 -28.55 14.48 -8.23
C GLY A 3 -27.12 14.99 -8.10
N TYR A 4 -26.82 16.05 -8.80
CA TYR A 4 -25.61 16.83 -8.55
C TYR A 4 -25.78 17.52 -7.20
N PHE A 5 -25.10 17.03 -6.18
CA PHE A 5 -24.92 17.78 -4.95
C PHE A 5 -23.88 18.87 -5.23
N PRO A 6 -24.26 20.15 -5.28
CA PRO A 6 -23.28 21.20 -5.44
C PRO A 6 -22.37 21.19 -4.22
N TYR A 7 -21.09 21.01 -4.46
CA TYR A 7 -20.05 21.20 -3.45
C TYR A 7 -20.16 22.65 -2.96
N ALA A 8 -20.75 22.84 -1.80
CA ALA A 8 -20.70 24.14 -1.15
C ALA A 8 -19.24 24.36 -0.73
N PRO A 9 -18.62 25.47 -1.17
CA PRO A 9 -17.29 25.81 -0.67
C PRO A 9 -17.37 25.93 0.86
N PRO A 10 -16.35 25.51 1.56
CA PRO A 10 -16.31 25.65 3.01
C PRO A 10 -16.49 27.12 3.36
N PRO A 11 -17.22 27.45 4.43
CA PRO A 11 -17.45 28.83 4.83
C PRO A 11 -16.11 29.53 4.99
N GLN A 12 -15.96 30.67 4.33
CA GLN A 12 -14.79 31.54 4.51
C GLN A 12 -14.93 32.21 5.87
N GLY A 13 -14.23 31.68 6.84
CA GLY A 13 -14.21 32.22 8.21
C GLY A 13 -13.49 31.25 9.16
N ASN A 14 -13.10 31.74 10.29
CA ASN A 14 -12.47 30.93 11.32
C ASN A 14 -13.37 29.74 11.61
N TYR A 15 -12.88 28.54 11.36
CA TYR A 15 -13.57 27.29 11.64
C TYR A 15 -13.79 27.02 13.14
N MET A 16 -13.62 28.05 13.90
CA MET A 16 -13.71 28.00 15.33
C MET A 16 -15.07 28.47 15.75
N VAL A 17 -16.03 27.63 15.55
CA VAL A 17 -17.40 27.90 15.99
C VAL A 17 -17.84 26.69 16.72
N ASP A 18 -17.54 26.64 17.92
CA ASP A 18 -18.36 25.80 18.72
C ASP A 18 -18.38 26.26 20.17
N ASP A 19 -19.40 25.84 20.80
CA ASP A 19 -19.62 26.05 22.22
C ASP A 19 -18.70 25.15 23.08
N SER A 20 -17.76 24.42 22.47
CA SER A 20 -16.84 23.51 23.15
C SER A 20 -15.58 24.20 23.69
N GLY A 21 -15.40 25.48 23.39
CA GLY A 21 -14.25 26.24 23.86
C GLY A 21 -12.95 26.04 23.08
N TYR A 22 -12.98 25.31 22.00
CA TYR A 22 -11.78 25.10 21.16
C TYR A 22 -11.28 26.40 20.50
N THR A 23 -12.15 27.36 20.32
CA THR A 23 -11.81 28.64 19.72
C THR A 23 -10.85 29.46 20.57
N GLY A 24 -10.90 29.32 21.88
CA GLY A 24 -10.04 30.09 22.78
C GLY A 24 -8.59 29.61 22.79
N GLU A 25 -8.36 28.32 22.70
CA GLU A 25 -7.01 27.76 22.77
C GLU A 25 -6.22 27.94 21.47
N PHE A 26 -6.89 27.83 20.30
CA PHE A 26 -6.22 28.08 19.04
C PHE A 26 -5.98 29.55 18.74
N ALA A 27 -6.84 30.44 19.23
CA ALA A 27 -6.68 31.88 19.08
C ALA A 27 -5.56 32.45 19.94
N SER A 28 -5.17 31.74 21.02
CA SER A 28 -4.07 32.14 21.90
C SER A 28 -2.72 31.52 21.47
N ALA A 29 -2.70 30.66 20.46
CA ALA A 29 -1.46 30.17 19.93
C ALA A 29 -0.66 31.34 19.34
N SER A 30 0.41 31.72 20.02
CA SER A 30 1.34 32.72 19.52
C SER A 30 1.79 32.36 18.11
N PRO A 31 1.79 33.29 17.14
CA PRO A 31 2.29 33.04 15.81
C PRO A 31 3.76 32.58 15.77
N GLU A 32 4.44 32.60 16.89
CA GLU A 32 5.82 32.14 17.05
C GLU A 32 5.94 30.68 17.47
N GLN A 33 4.87 30.02 17.88
CA GLN A 33 4.90 28.57 18.06
C GLN A 33 4.84 27.88 16.70
N LYS A 34 5.99 27.81 16.03
CA LYS A 34 6.19 26.80 14.98
C LYS A 34 6.00 25.43 15.61
N ILE A 35 4.84 24.84 15.38
CA ILE A 35 4.68 23.41 15.60
C ILE A 35 5.55 22.75 14.52
N GLU A 36 6.82 22.54 14.83
CA GLU A 36 7.67 21.68 14.03
C GLU A 36 7.17 20.26 14.24
N TYR A 37 6.39 19.75 13.30
CA TYR A 37 6.27 18.32 13.13
C TYR A 37 7.56 17.87 12.45
N PRO A 38 8.48 17.23 13.13
CA PRO A 38 9.70 16.76 12.53
C PRO A 38 9.38 15.54 11.66
N ILE A 39 8.74 15.77 10.52
CA ILE A 39 8.57 14.73 9.50
C ILE A 39 9.91 14.64 8.77
N SER A 40 10.60 13.57 9.02
CA SER A 40 11.81 13.19 8.28
C SER A 40 11.44 12.51 6.97
N MET A 41 12.32 12.56 5.98
CA MET A 41 12.19 11.69 4.78
C MET A 41 12.11 10.21 5.14
N LYS A 42 12.61 9.83 6.32
CA LYS A 42 12.51 8.45 6.84
C LYS A 42 11.09 8.07 7.25
N ASP A 43 10.24 9.06 7.51
CA ASP A 43 8.85 8.83 7.90
C ASP A 43 7.91 8.73 6.69
N ILE A 44 8.46 8.94 5.48
CA ILE A 44 7.72 8.89 4.23
C ILE A 44 8.05 7.57 3.53
N GLY A 45 7.03 6.71 3.42
CA GLY A 45 7.12 5.45 2.69
C GLY A 45 6.74 5.60 1.22
N GLN A 46 7.25 4.69 0.40
CA GLN A 46 6.90 4.58 -1.01
C GLN A 46 6.54 3.14 -1.35
N SER A 47 5.43 2.96 -2.08
CA SER A 47 5.11 1.67 -2.68
C SER A 47 5.93 1.48 -3.96
N VAL A 48 6.58 0.33 -4.07
CA VAL A 48 7.36 -0.07 -5.24
C VAL A 48 6.79 -1.35 -5.83
N THR A 49 6.73 -1.39 -7.15
CA THR A 49 6.20 -2.54 -7.89
C THR A 49 7.06 -2.80 -9.12
N GLU A 50 7.03 -4.02 -9.62
CA GLU A 50 7.64 -4.32 -10.90
C GLU A 50 6.68 -4.11 -12.07
N GLY A 51 7.21 -4.01 -13.28
CA GLY A 51 6.44 -3.91 -14.49
C GLY A 51 7.28 -3.54 -15.70
N GLN A 52 6.73 -3.76 -16.89
CA GLN A 52 7.45 -3.52 -18.15
C GLN A 52 8.04 -2.11 -18.26
N ARG A 53 7.37 -1.11 -17.66
CA ARG A 53 7.81 0.29 -17.67
C ARG A 53 8.72 0.65 -16.51
N PHE A 54 8.70 -0.14 -15.44
CA PHE A 54 9.37 0.21 -14.18
C PHE A 54 10.62 -0.64 -13.93
N GLY A 55 10.70 -1.83 -14.55
CA GLY A 55 11.76 -2.79 -14.31
C GLY A 55 11.39 -3.82 -13.23
N THR A 56 12.39 -4.56 -12.76
CA THR A 56 12.21 -5.55 -11.70
C THR A 56 11.96 -4.87 -10.34
N LEU A 57 11.42 -5.62 -9.39
CA LEU A 57 11.20 -5.12 -8.03
C LEU A 57 12.48 -4.60 -7.38
N ILE A 58 13.63 -5.21 -7.69
CA ILE A 58 14.95 -4.75 -7.23
C ILE A 58 15.29 -3.40 -7.86
N GLN A 59 15.11 -3.23 -9.17
CA GLN A 59 15.40 -1.99 -9.87
C GLN A 59 14.50 -0.83 -9.39
N THR A 60 13.22 -1.09 -9.18
CA THR A 60 12.29 -0.09 -8.66
C THR A 60 12.63 0.32 -7.23
N SER A 61 13.01 -0.66 -6.39
CA SER A 61 13.50 -0.37 -5.04
C SER A 61 14.79 0.46 -5.05
N GLN A 62 15.74 0.14 -5.93
CA GLN A 62 16.96 0.93 -6.11
C GLN A 62 16.66 2.37 -6.55
N ASN A 63 15.68 2.56 -7.42
CA ASN A 63 15.27 3.89 -7.83
C ASN A 63 14.64 4.67 -6.68
N ALA A 64 13.77 4.05 -5.89
CA ALA A 64 13.19 4.67 -4.70
C ALA A 64 14.28 5.12 -3.70
N ILE A 65 15.31 4.30 -3.49
CA ILE A 65 16.48 4.66 -2.66
C ILE A 65 17.18 5.90 -3.18
N LYS A 66 17.39 6.00 -4.50
CA LYS A 66 18.02 7.19 -5.12
C LYS A 66 17.24 8.48 -4.88
N PHE A 67 15.92 8.38 -4.69
CA PHE A 67 15.05 9.51 -4.32
C PHE A 67 14.98 9.76 -2.81
N GLY A 68 15.74 9.01 -2.01
CA GLY A 68 15.86 9.22 -0.56
C GLY A 68 14.83 8.46 0.27
N THR A 69 14.07 7.55 -0.33
CA THR A 69 13.12 6.70 0.40
C THR A 69 13.85 5.69 1.27
N SER A 70 13.46 5.59 2.53
CA SER A 70 14.01 4.62 3.50
C SER A 70 13.00 3.61 4.00
N SER A 71 11.70 3.82 3.75
CA SER A 71 10.62 2.90 4.07
C SER A 71 9.86 2.53 2.80
N MET A 72 9.67 1.24 2.53
CA MET A 72 9.01 0.80 1.29
C MET A 72 7.95 -0.26 1.54
N GLU A 73 6.90 -0.18 0.74
CA GLU A 73 5.98 -1.29 0.51
C GLU A 73 6.40 -2.02 -0.76
N LEU A 74 6.49 -3.34 -0.68
CA LEU A 74 6.72 -4.21 -1.84
C LEU A 74 5.36 -4.65 -2.41
N ALA A 75 4.95 -4.08 -3.54
CA ALA A 75 3.67 -4.41 -4.18
C ALA A 75 3.85 -5.50 -5.24
N LEU A 76 3.37 -6.70 -4.91
CA LEU A 76 3.48 -7.87 -5.78
C LEU A 76 2.38 -7.85 -6.85
N GLY A 77 2.75 -8.17 -8.09
CA GLY A 77 1.80 -8.38 -9.18
C GLY A 77 1.02 -7.15 -9.64
N MET A 78 1.40 -5.94 -9.24
CA MET A 78 0.70 -4.70 -9.65
C MET A 78 1.22 -4.09 -10.95
N GLY A 79 2.19 -4.70 -11.57
CA GLY A 79 3.01 -4.12 -12.64
C GLY A 79 2.42 -4.03 -14.03
N GLY A 80 1.12 -4.13 -14.24
CA GLY A 80 0.47 -3.87 -15.54
C GLY A 80 0.91 -4.77 -16.70
N GLY A 81 1.54 -5.90 -16.42
CA GLY A 81 1.83 -6.96 -17.39
C GLY A 81 0.63 -7.86 -17.62
N HIS A 82 0.67 -8.64 -18.71
CA HIS A 82 -0.42 -9.56 -19.05
C HIS A 82 -0.52 -10.78 -18.11
N GLU A 83 0.50 -11.02 -17.29
CA GLU A 83 0.50 -12.10 -16.31
C GLU A 83 0.68 -11.56 -14.91
N PRO A 84 -0.16 -12.02 -13.96
CA PRO A 84 0.02 -11.67 -12.56
C PRO A 84 1.32 -12.28 -12.03
N VAL A 85 2.15 -11.44 -11.44
CA VAL A 85 3.40 -11.89 -10.81
C VAL A 85 3.12 -12.16 -9.34
N GLY A 86 2.90 -13.41 -9.01
CA GLY A 86 2.72 -13.85 -7.63
C GLY A 86 4.05 -13.92 -6.86
N ALA A 87 3.95 -14.12 -5.56
CA ALA A 87 5.14 -14.23 -4.70
C ALA A 87 6.06 -15.40 -5.08
N GLU A 88 5.56 -16.43 -5.75
CA GLU A 88 6.33 -17.57 -6.24
C GLU A 88 7.32 -17.23 -7.35
N ASN A 89 7.08 -16.14 -8.08
CA ASN A 89 7.97 -15.71 -9.16
C ASN A 89 9.27 -15.10 -8.64
N TYR A 90 9.32 -14.75 -7.35
CA TYR A 90 10.53 -14.30 -6.69
C TYR A 90 11.24 -15.50 -6.07
N GLY A 91 12.16 -16.11 -6.82
CA GLY A 91 13.03 -17.18 -6.33
C GLY A 91 13.96 -16.72 -5.21
N GLU A 92 14.68 -17.67 -4.60
CA GLU A 92 15.58 -17.39 -3.48
C GLU A 92 16.61 -16.30 -3.80
N GLU A 93 17.19 -16.32 -5.01
CA GLU A 93 18.16 -15.32 -5.44
C GLU A 93 17.58 -13.88 -5.42
N ALA A 94 16.38 -13.70 -5.95
CA ALA A 94 15.71 -12.39 -5.95
C ALA A 94 15.37 -11.92 -4.53
N ARG A 95 14.91 -12.83 -3.67
CA ARG A 95 14.60 -12.54 -2.26
C ARG A 95 15.86 -12.17 -1.49
N GLN A 96 16.95 -12.91 -1.70
CA GLN A 96 18.24 -12.58 -1.11
C GLN A 96 18.74 -11.21 -1.56
N ALA A 97 18.66 -10.90 -2.86
CA ALA A 97 19.06 -9.61 -3.39
C ALA A 97 18.27 -8.45 -2.78
N LEU A 98 16.95 -8.62 -2.54
CA LEU A 98 16.14 -7.62 -1.84
C LEU A 98 16.58 -7.44 -0.39
N ARG A 99 16.85 -8.53 0.35
CA ARG A 99 17.37 -8.46 1.73
C ARG A 99 18.72 -7.74 1.80
N GLU A 100 19.62 -8.06 0.88
CA GLU A 100 20.93 -7.44 0.80
C GLU A 100 20.83 -5.95 0.44
N LEU A 101 19.93 -5.61 -0.50
CA LEU A 101 19.64 -4.23 -0.87
C LEU A 101 19.17 -3.42 0.35
N ALA A 102 18.21 -3.96 1.11
CA ALA A 102 17.71 -3.32 2.30
C ALA A 102 18.79 -3.09 3.34
N LYS A 103 19.58 -4.13 3.63
CA LYS A 103 20.67 -4.07 4.59
C LYS A 103 21.76 -3.07 4.18
N ALA A 104 22.19 -3.11 2.92
CA ALA A 104 23.26 -2.25 2.42
C ALA A 104 22.89 -0.76 2.43
N ASN A 105 21.62 -0.43 2.25
CA ASN A 105 21.13 0.95 2.18
C ASN A 105 20.42 1.43 3.44
N GLN A 106 20.34 0.59 4.48
CA GLN A 106 19.64 0.91 5.74
C GLN A 106 18.18 1.32 5.52
N ILE A 107 17.50 0.60 4.63
CA ILE A 107 16.08 0.77 4.35
C ILE A 107 15.27 -0.36 4.99
N GLU A 108 13.98 -0.14 5.15
CA GLU A 108 13.05 -1.12 5.68
C GLU A 108 11.94 -1.41 4.65
N PHE A 109 11.65 -2.68 4.43
CA PHE A 109 10.42 -3.10 3.80
C PHE A 109 9.35 -3.25 4.89
N VAL A 110 8.48 -2.24 5.02
CA VAL A 110 7.51 -2.15 6.15
C VAL A 110 6.21 -2.88 5.87
N SER A 111 5.91 -3.10 4.59
CA SER A 111 4.71 -3.84 4.17
C SER A 111 4.92 -4.57 2.86
N THR A 112 4.10 -5.58 2.64
CA THR A 112 3.99 -6.29 1.38
C THR A 112 2.54 -6.25 0.92
N HIS A 113 2.30 -5.75 -0.27
CA HIS A 113 0.99 -5.79 -0.89
C HIS A 113 0.86 -7.09 -1.69
N SER A 114 -0.12 -7.92 -1.35
CA SER A 114 -0.41 -9.14 -2.09
C SER A 114 -0.88 -8.82 -3.52
N PRO A 115 -0.74 -9.75 -4.48
CA PRO A 115 -1.26 -9.53 -5.81
C PRO A 115 -2.72 -9.11 -5.81
N THR A 116 -3.07 -8.06 -6.56
CA THR A 116 -4.45 -7.55 -6.65
C THR A 116 -5.40 -8.51 -7.38
N GLN A 117 -4.84 -9.43 -8.16
CA GLN A 117 -5.61 -10.42 -8.91
C GLN A 117 -5.97 -11.67 -8.08
N ILE A 118 -5.70 -11.66 -6.80
CA ILE A 118 -6.23 -12.68 -5.90
C ILE A 118 -7.76 -12.63 -5.99
N GLY A 119 -8.36 -13.75 -6.36
CA GLY A 119 -9.81 -13.87 -6.46
C GLY A 119 -10.50 -13.58 -5.12
N ASN A 120 -11.80 -13.43 -5.17
CA ASN A 120 -12.59 -13.17 -3.98
C ASN A 120 -12.38 -14.27 -2.93
N LEU A 121 -11.87 -13.90 -1.75
CA LEU A 121 -11.53 -14.84 -0.67
C LEU A 121 -12.74 -15.59 -0.09
N SER A 122 -13.96 -15.17 -0.42
CA SER A 122 -15.16 -15.96 -0.14
C SER A 122 -15.34 -17.12 -1.13
N GLY A 123 -14.58 -17.14 -2.23
CA GLY A 123 -14.75 -18.07 -3.34
C GLY A 123 -15.92 -17.73 -4.26
N PHE A 124 -16.46 -16.53 -4.17
CA PHE A 124 -17.54 -16.11 -5.04
C PHE A 124 -17.04 -15.88 -6.47
N ASN A 125 -17.61 -16.61 -7.41
CA ASN A 125 -17.37 -16.46 -8.83
C ASN A 125 -18.43 -15.56 -9.44
N GLN A 126 -18.05 -14.33 -9.80
CA GLN A 126 -18.98 -13.35 -10.38
C GLN A 126 -19.56 -13.80 -11.72
N GLN A 127 -18.79 -14.50 -12.57
CA GLN A 127 -19.24 -14.93 -13.88
C GLN A 127 -20.30 -16.04 -13.80
N GLN A 128 -20.19 -16.89 -12.81
CA GLN A 128 -21.09 -18.03 -12.59
C GLN A 128 -22.19 -17.76 -11.56
N GLY A 129 -22.05 -16.67 -10.78
CA GLY A 129 -22.97 -16.33 -9.73
C GLY A 129 -23.03 -17.34 -8.57
N ASN A 130 -21.97 -18.10 -8.33
CA ASN A 130 -21.92 -19.16 -7.33
C ASN A 130 -20.65 -19.09 -6.48
N PHE A 131 -20.61 -19.85 -5.39
CA PHE A 131 -19.44 -20.03 -4.56
C PHE A 131 -18.68 -21.29 -4.98
N SER A 132 -17.35 -21.18 -5.07
CA SER A 132 -16.42 -22.27 -5.36
C SER A 132 -15.41 -22.40 -4.24
N GLU A 133 -15.42 -23.55 -3.56
CA GLU A 133 -14.43 -23.85 -2.53
C GLU A 133 -13.02 -23.94 -3.13
N GLN A 134 -12.90 -24.42 -4.36
CA GLN A 134 -11.62 -24.47 -5.06
C GLN A 134 -11.06 -23.04 -5.25
N GLN A 135 -11.83 -22.09 -5.75
CA GLN A 135 -11.39 -20.71 -5.91
C GLN A 135 -11.04 -20.07 -4.57
N ARG A 136 -11.80 -20.38 -3.52
CA ARG A 136 -11.49 -19.91 -2.17
C ARG A 136 -10.12 -20.41 -1.71
N GLN A 137 -9.84 -21.69 -1.91
CA GLN A 137 -8.55 -22.26 -1.54
C GLN A 137 -7.40 -21.68 -2.35
N GLU A 138 -7.57 -21.51 -3.64
CA GLU A 138 -6.58 -20.87 -4.51
C GLU A 138 -6.26 -19.45 -4.03
N GLY A 139 -7.27 -18.64 -3.73
CA GLY A 139 -7.07 -17.29 -3.20
C GLY A 139 -6.34 -17.29 -1.83
N LEU A 140 -6.70 -18.20 -0.94
CA LEU A 140 -6.03 -18.34 0.35
C LEU A 140 -4.56 -18.78 0.21
N GLU A 141 -4.24 -19.66 -0.74
CA GLU A 141 -2.84 -20.02 -0.98
C GLU A 141 -2.02 -18.86 -1.52
N GLU A 142 -2.57 -18.01 -2.38
CA GLU A 142 -1.89 -16.80 -2.83
C GLU A 142 -1.60 -15.83 -1.66
N VAL A 143 -2.56 -15.63 -0.77
CA VAL A 143 -2.33 -14.84 0.45
C VAL A 143 -1.22 -15.46 1.32
N LYS A 144 -1.22 -16.77 1.51
CA LYS A 144 -0.17 -17.46 2.27
C LYS A 144 1.21 -17.30 1.62
N LYS A 145 1.29 -17.33 0.28
CA LYS A 145 2.54 -17.07 -0.45
C LYS A 145 3.04 -15.65 -0.18
N ALA A 146 2.15 -14.65 -0.22
CA ALA A 146 2.50 -13.27 0.10
C ALA A 146 2.99 -13.10 1.54
N ILE A 147 2.35 -13.77 2.50
CA ILE A 147 2.77 -13.77 3.91
C ILE A 147 4.17 -14.41 4.07
N ARG A 148 4.44 -15.53 3.40
CA ARG A 148 5.77 -16.17 3.43
C ARG A 148 6.84 -15.27 2.80
N PHE A 149 6.50 -14.61 1.70
CA PHE A 149 7.40 -13.65 1.05
C PHE A 149 7.70 -12.48 2.00
N ALA A 150 6.69 -11.89 2.64
CA ALA A 150 6.88 -10.82 3.62
C ALA A 150 7.76 -11.27 4.80
N GLY A 151 7.54 -12.48 5.32
CA GLY A 151 8.37 -13.04 6.38
C GLY A 151 9.83 -13.21 5.97
N ASP A 152 10.07 -13.62 4.73
CA ASP A 152 11.40 -13.88 4.21
C ASP A 152 12.14 -12.58 3.83
N VAL A 153 11.51 -11.68 3.08
CA VAL A 153 12.15 -10.49 2.52
C VAL A 153 12.10 -9.29 3.46
N ALA A 154 10.96 -9.06 4.09
CA ALA A 154 10.69 -7.91 4.96
C ALA A 154 10.83 -8.23 6.46
N GLN A 155 11.21 -9.45 6.81
CA GLN A 155 11.27 -9.92 8.21
C GLN A 155 9.92 -9.80 8.95
N GLY A 156 8.82 -9.80 8.21
CA GLY A 156 7.46 -9.59 8.70
C GLY A 156 6.85 -8.29 8.18
N GLY A 157 6.18 -7.56 9.07
CA GLY A 157 5.46 -6.33 8.71
C GLY A 157 4.01 -6.59 8.29
N ALA A 158 3.34 -5.55 7.80
CA ALA A 158 1.96 -5.65 7.34
C ALA A 158 1.88 -6.36 5.98
N VAL A 159 0.86 -7.21 5.81
CA VAL A 159 0.49 -7.75 4.50
C VAL A 159 -0.86 -7.18 4.10
N VAL A 160 -0.87 -6.39 3.03
CA VAL A 160 -2.10 -5.81 2.48
C VAL A 160 -2.78 -6.85 1.59
N VAL A 161 -4.03 -7.13 1.85
CA VAL A 161 -4.80 -8.14 1.13
C VAL A 161 -6.13 -7.56 0.65
N HIS A 162 -6.40 -7.73 -0.65
CA HIS A 162 -7.72 -7.45 -1.19
C HIS A 162 -8.62 -8.67 -0.97
N THR A 163 -9.71 -8.50 -0.26
CA THR A 163 -10.61 -9.61 0.09
C THR A 163 -11.64 -9.91 -1.00
N GLY A 164 -11.74 -9.07 -2.00
CA GLY A 164 -12.61 -9.22 -3.16
C GLY A 164 -12.87 -7.89 -3.83
N GLU A 165 -13.05 -7.93 -5.14
CA GLU A 165 -13.47 -6.79 -5.93
C GLU A 165 -14.95 -6.89 -6.22
N TYR A 166 -15.67 -5.81 -5.96
CA TYR A 166 -17.06 -5.65 -6.37
C TYR A 166 -17.10 -4.50 -7.38
N TRP A 167 -17.44 -4.81 -8.61
CA TRP A 167 -17.79 -3.80 -9.57
C TRP A 167 -19.07 -3.12 -9.09
N ARG A 168 -19.03 -1.82 -8.96
CA ARG A 168 -20.22 -1.00 -8.73
C ARG A 168 -20.59 -0.40 -10.08
N ASP A 169 -21.78 -0.73 -10.51
CA ASP A 169 -22.38 -0.10 -11.68
C ASP A 169 -22.68 1.39 -11.44
#